data_8787783a3e5d471efbdc26ca3cc29ea6
#
_entry.id   8787783a3e5d471efbdc26ca3cc29ea6
#
_cell.length_a   1.000
_cell.length_b   1.000
_cell.length_c   1.000
_cell.angle_alpha   90.00
_cell.angle_beta   90.00
_cell.angle_gamma   90.00
#
_symmetry.space_group_name_H-M   'P 1'
#
loop_
_entity.id
_entity.type
_entity.pdbx_description
1 polymer ?
#
loop_
_entity_poly.entity_id
_entity_poly.type
_entity_poly.pdbx_seq_one_letter_code
_entity_poly.pdbx_strand_id
1 'polypeptide(L)'
;MMRFLKWFFLTLREWFLKPATHRSAIIVANETLSRFIFSTRHFGRQPLRVKADAYMPSQGQVSVFRVDGLIAAQIWKIGDEIAEERDRTLYARGDIKAREVGRSGLDILPAEPPARHANIVGWPENDKPRQKLIALQLAAVATLVPKE
;
A
#
# COMPACT_ATOMS: atom_id res chain seq x y z
N MET A 1 14.88 -11.69 13.79
CA MET A 1 14.44 -10.93 14.97
C MET A 1 15.25 -9.68 15.22
N MET A 2 16.55 -9.77 15.37
CA MET A 2 17.40 -8.59 15.55
C MET A 2 17.31 -7.62 14.36
N ARG A 3 17.22 -8.14 13.17
CA ARG A 3 17.05 -7.35 11.95
C ARG A 3 15.74 -6.54 11.97
N PHE A 4 14.65 -7.15 12.42
CA PHE A 4 13.35 -6.49 12.57
C PHE A 4 13.43 -5.34 13.57
N LEU A 5 14.00 -5.59 14.76
CA LEU A 5 14.14 -4.57 15.78
C LEU A 5 15.01 -3.41 15.31
N LYS A 6 16.11 -3.70 14.62
CA LYS A 6 17.00 -2.68 14.10
C LYS A 6 16.28 -1.79 13.09
N TRP A 7 15.52 -2.39 12.17
CA TRP A 7 14.75 -1.63 11.19
C TRP A 7 13.72 -0.74 11.90
N PHE A 8 12.98 -1.31 12.83
CA PHE A 8 11.94 -0.58 13.56
C PHE A 8 12.50 0.66 14.26
N PHE A 9 13.57 0.49 15.03
CA PHE A 9 14.13 1.62 15.77
C PHE A 9 14.75 2.67 14.85
N LEU A 10 15.54 2.27 13.89
CA LEU A 10 16.21 3.20 12.99
C LEU A 10 15.20 3.96 12.11
N THR A 11 14.28 3.26 11.51
CA THR A 11 13.32 3.86 10.57
C THR A 11 12.34 4.75 11.31
N LEU A 12 11.83 4.30 12.44
CA LEU A 12 10.92 5.08 13.27
C LEU A 12 11.59 6.38 13.73
N ARG A 13 12.84 6.29 14.17
CA ARG A 13 13.61 7.45 14.58
C ARG A 13 13.79 8.45 13.44
N GLU A 14 14.15 7.95 12.25
CA GLU A 14 14.28 8.81 11.06
C GLU A 14 12.97 9.51 10.75
N TRP A 15 11.87 8.80 10.83
CA TRP A 15 10.57 9.37 10.52
C TRP A 15 10.17 10.45 11.51
N PHE A 16 10.46 10.29 12.80
CA PHE A 16 10.16 11.31 13.79
C PHE A 16 11.08 12.52 13.68
N LEU A 17 12.32 12.32 13.24
CA LEU A 17 13.28 13.41 13.13
C LEU A 17 13.17 14.19 11.83
N LYS A 18 12.57 13.61 10.81
CA LYS A 18 12.30 14.36 9.58
C LYS A 18 11.24 15.41 9.87
N PRO A 19 11.50 16.68 9.46
CA PRO A 19 10.45 17.68 9.57
C PRO A 19 9.22 17.11 8.89
N ALA A 20 8.11 17.18 9.59
CA ALA A 20 6.85 16.71 9.08
C ALA A 20 6.67 17.24 7.67
N THR A 21 6.84 16.36 6.68
CA THR A 21 6.26 16.63 5.40
C THR A 21 4.77 16.67 5.70
N HIS A 22 4.23 17.87 5.79
CA HIS A 22 2.86 18.10 6.18
C HIS A 22 1.92 17.45 5.18
N ARG A 23 1.74 16.14 5.34
CA ARG A 23 0.65 15.53 4.64
C ARG A 23 -0.59 15.79 5.46
N SER A 24 -1.57 16.36 4.79
CA SER A 24 -2.87 16.51 5.37
C SER A 24 -3.35 15.17 5.93
N ALA A 25 -4.00 15.21 7.10
CA ALA A 25 -4.75 14.06 7.59
C ALA A 25 -5.89 13.69 6.65
N ILE A 26 -6.30 14.61 5.78
CA ILE A 26 -7.38 14.40 4.80
C ILE A 26 -6.77 13.87 3.51
N ILE A 27 -7.29 12.73 3.07
CA ILE A 27 -6.87 12.13 1.81
C ILE A 27 -7.81 12.62 0.72
N VAL A 28 -7.23 13.28 -0.29
CA VAL A 28 -8.02 13.84 -1.38
C VAL A 28 -8.26 12.80 -2.48
N ALA A 29 -9.36 12.96 -3.23
CA ALA A 29 -9.83 11.98 -4.20
C ALA A 29 -8.78 11.63 -5.28
N ASN A 30 -7.97 12.59 -5.70
CA ASN A 30 -7.00 12.40 -6.77
C ASN A 30 -5.64 11.89 -6.27
N GLU A 31 -5.52 11.63 -4.99
CA GLU A 31 -4.26 11.15 -4.42
C GLU A 31 -3.96 9.73 -4.87
N THR A 32 -2.69 9.45 -5.16
CA THR A 32 -2.24 8.12 -5.55
C THR A 32 -1.75 7.34 -4.33
N LEU A 33 -2.21 6.10 -4.24
CA LEU A 33 -1.85 5.17 -3.18
C LEU A 33 -1.11 3.99 -3.80
N SER A 34 0.06 3.66 -3.27
CA SER A 34 0.83 2.51 -3.73
C SER A 34 0.67 1.33 -2.80
N ARG A 35 0.28 0.20 -3.35
CA ARG A 35 0.24 -1.09 -2.67
C ARG A 35 1.46 -1.90 -3.12
N PHE A 36 2.43 -2.09 -2.24
CA PHE A 36 3.60 -2.89 -2.57
C PHE A 36 3.24 -4.37 -2.62
N ILE A 37 3.82 -5.06 -3.59
CA ILE A 37 3.48 -6.45 -3.91
C ILE A 37 4.70 -7.33 -3.65
N PHE A 38 4.53 -8.26 -2.71
CA PHE A 38 5.59 -9.16 -2.25
C PHE A 38 5.33 -10.62 -2.62
N SER A 39 4.38 -10.87 -3.50
CA SER A 39 4.02 -12.23 -3.92
C SER A 39 3.75 -12.26 -5.42
N THR A 40 4.27 -13.28 -6.09
CA THR A 40 3.99 -13.49 -7.52
C THR A 40 2.53 -13.86 -7.79
N ARG A 41 1.78 -14.23 -6.74
CA ARG A 41 0.35 -14.54 -6.85
C ARG A 41 -0.52 -13.29 -6.91
N HIS A 42 0.04 -12.12 -6.61
CA HIS A 42 -0.70 -10.87 -6.52
C HIS A 42 -0.72 -10.07 -7.82
N PHE A 43 -0.03 -10.52 -8.84
CA PHE A 43 -0.02 -9.84 -10.13
C PHE A 43 0.17 -10.81 -11.28
N GLY A 44 -0.21 -10.37 -12.49
CA GLY A 44 0.00 -11.10 -13.74
C GLY A 44 0.82 -10.26 -14.71
N ARG A 45 1.55 -10.94 -15.62
CA ARG A 45 2.41 -10.26 -16.59
C ARG A 45 1.83 -10.21 -18.00
N GLN A 46 0.86 -11.10 -18.32
CA GLN A 46 0.28 -11.18 -19.66
C GLN A 46 -1.26 -11.27 -19.54
N PRO A 47 -1.95 -10.13 -19.50
CA PRO A 47 -1.43 -8.77 -19.49
C PRO A 47 -0.90 -8.37 -18.10
N LEU A 48 -0.12 -7.30 -18.09
CA LEU A 48 0.30 -6.69 -16.81
C LEU A 48 -0.93 -6.23 -16.04
N ARG A 49 -1.14 -6.81 -14.86
CA ARG A 49 -2.30 -6.45 -14.04
C ARG A 49 -2.07 -6.80 -12.59
N VAL A 50 -2.73 -6.06 -11.72
CA VAL A 50 -2.83 -6.41 -10.30
C VAL A 50 -3.94 -7.45 -10.16
N LYS A 51 -3.72 -8.47 -9.36
CA LYS A 51 -4.75 -9.47 -9.04
C LYS A 51 -5.44 -9.10 -7.73
N ALA A 52 -6.67 -9.59 -7.57
CA ALA A 52 -7.48 -9.30 -6.40
C ALA A 52 -6.76 -9.62 -5.08
N ASP A 53 -5.96 -10.69 -5.05
CA ASP A 53 -5.27 -11.09 -3.83
C ASP A 53 -4.34 -10.00 -3.27
N ALA A 54 -3.86 -9.08 -4.11
CA ALA A 54 -3.06 -7.95 -3.65
C ALA A 54 -3.86 -7.02 -2.74
N TYR A 55 -5.16 -6.94 -2.92
CA TYR A 55 -6.04 -6.05 -2.16
C TYR A 55 -6.94 -6.77 -1.16
N MET A 56 -6.73 -8.06 -0.92
CA MET A 56 -7.50 -8.75 0.11
C MET A 56 -7.08 -8.24 1.50
N PRO A 57 -8.07 -7.90 2.36
CA PRO A 57 -7.74 -7.36 3.67
C PRO A 57 -7.16 -8.43 4.59
N SER A 58 -6.28 -7.98 5.47
CA SER A 58 -5.78 -8.74 6.60
C SER A 58 -6.11 -7.95 7.86
N GLN A 59 -6.79 -8.55 8.80
CA GLN A 59 -7.23 -7.89 10.02
C GLN A 59 -8.04 -6.61 9.71
N GLY A 60 -8.90 -6.69 8.70
CA GLY A 60 -9.80 -5.59 8.35
C GLY A 60 -9.17 -4.42 7.62
N GLN A 61 -7.94 -4.57 7.12
CA GLN A 61 -7.26 -3.45 6.47
C GLN A 61 -6.29 -3.90 5.39
N VAL A 62 -6.02 -2.98 4.46
CA VAL A 62 -4.99 -3.14 3.43
C VAL A 62 -4.02 -1.98 3.55
N SER A 63 -2.74 -2.29 3.72
CA SER A 63 -1.69 -1.29 3.88
C SER A 63 -1.31 -0.68 2.54
N VAL A 64 -1.29 0.64 2.46
CA VAL A 64 -0.87 1.40 1.28
C VAL A 64 -0.01 2.59 1.70
N PHE A 65 0.64 3.22 0.73
CA PHE A 65 1.45 4.41 0.97
C PHE A 65 1.01 5.55 0.06
N ARG A 66 0.92 6.74 0.64
CA ARG A 66 0.56 7.98 -0.06
C ARG A 66 1.80 8.49 -0.78
N VAL A 67 1.79 8.46 -2.11
CA VAL A 67 3.01 8.68 -2.89
C VAL A 67 3.00 9.96 -3.73
N ASP A 68 1.98 10.80 -3.62
CA ASP A 68 1.94 12.06 -4.33
C ASP A 68 3.16 12.91 -3.99
N GLY A 69 3.75 13.52 -5.01
CA GLY A 69 4.93 14.34 -4.85
C GLY A 69 6.25 13.57 -4.82
N LEU A 70 6.21 12.23 -4.85
CA LEU A 70 7.42 11.42 -4.87
C LEU A 70 7.78 11.01 -6.29
N ILE A 71 9.08 10.95 -6.57
CA ILE A 71 9.58 10.33 -7.80
C ILE A 71 9.66 8.81 -7.62
N ALA A 72 9.77 8.10 -8.72
CA ALA A 72 9.77 6.63 -8.69
C ALA A 72 10.83 6.06 -7.75
N ALA A 73 12.04 6.61 -7.75
CA ALA A 73 13.11 6.12 -6.88
C ALA A 73 12.75 6.23 -5.40
N GLN A 74 12.06 7.29 -5.00
CA GLN A 74 11.62 7.48 -3.61
C GLN A 74 10.53 6.47 -3.23
N ILE A 75 9.62 6.20 -4.15
CA ILE A 75 8.55 5.21 -3.93
C ILE A 75 9.17 3.83 -3.74
N TRP A 76 10.09 3.42 -4.63
CA TRP A 76 10.75 2.13 -4.52
C TRP A 76 11.58 2.00 -3.26
N LYS A 77 12.18 3.10 -2.79
CA LYS A 77 12.92 3.09 -1.53
C LYS A 77 12.02 2.70 -0.35
N ILE A 78 10.81 3.24 -0.31
CA ILE A 78 9.83 2.86 0.72
C ILE A 78 9.56 1.36 0.65
N GLY A 79 9.26 0.85 -0.53
CA GLY A 79 8.98 -0.57 -0.73
C GLY A 79 10.15 -1.47 -0.38
N ASP A 80 11.37 -1.07 -0.73
CA ASP A 80 12.59 -1.83 -0.41
C ASP A 80 12.83 -1.91 1.09
N GLU A 81 12.58 -0.83 1.82
CA GLU A 81 12.73 -0.81 3.28
C GLU A 81 11.74 -1.79 3.94
N ILE A 82 10.50 -1.81 3.45
CA ILE A 82 9.49 -2.74 3.97
C ILE A 82 9.86 -4.18 3.61
N ALA A 83 10.33 -4.42 2.39
CA ALA A 83 10.75 -5.74 1.94
C ALA A 83 11.88 -6.28 2.83
N GLU A 84 12.86 -5.44 3.14
CA GLU A 84 13.97 -5.81 4.01
C GLU A 84 13.47 -6.13 5.42
N GLU A 85 12.63 -5.30 5.97
CA GLU A 85 12.08 -5.50 7.30
C GLU A 85 11.29 -6.81 7.40
N ARG A 86 10.50 -7.14 6.39
CA ARG A 86 9.68 -8.35 6.36
C ARG A 86 10.40 -9.58 5.84
N ASP A 87 11.65 -9.43 5.42
CA ASP A 87 12.42 -10.48 4.77
C ASP A 87 11.65 -11.06 3.57
N ARG A 88 11.15 -10.18 2.72
CA ARG A 88 10.37 -10.51 1.53
C ARG A 88 11.02 -9.91 0.29
N THR A 89 10.65 -10.44 -0.87
CA THR A 89 11.05 -9.88 -2.15
C THR A 89 9.98 -8.91 -2.64
N LEU A 90 10.39 -7.72 -3.04
CA LEU A 90 9.50 -6.74 -3.65
C LEU A 90 9.47 -6.97 -5.16
N TYR A 91 8.32 -7.30 -5.71
CA TYR A 91 8.16 -7.61 -7.14
C TYR A 91 7.58 -6.46 -7.94
N ALA A 92 6.68 -5.69 -7.34
CA ALA A 92 5.91 -4.70 -8.06
C ALA A 92 5.17 -3.80 -7.08
N ARG A 93 4.45 -2.83 -7.62
CA ARG A 93 3.46 -2.09 -6.84
C ARG A 93 2.19 -1.90 -7.67
N GLY A 94 1.07 -1.78 -7.00
CA GLY A 94 -0.19 -1.40 -7.62
C GLY A 94 -0.51 0.03 -7.20
N ASP A 95 -0.66 0.92 -8.17
CA ASP A 95 -1.00 2.31 -7.92
C ASP A 95 -2.49 2.53 -8.19
N ILE A 96 -3.19 3.07 -7.21
CA ILE A 96 -4.62 3.29 -7.29
C ILE A 96 -4.97 4.70 -6.79
N LYS A 97 -5.96 5.31 -7.39
CA LYS A 97 -6.44 6.62 -6.91
C LYS A 97 -7.38 6.44 -5.72
N ALA A 98 -7.28 7.35 -4.77
CA ALA A 98 -8.11 7.32 -3.57
C ALA A 98 -9.61 7.31 -3.91
N ARG A 99 -10.03 8.04 -4.97
CA ARG A 99 -11.43 8.05 -5.39
C ARG A 99 -11.97 6.66 -5.77
N GLU A 100 -11.11 5.80 -6.29
CA GLU A 100 -11.53 4.45 -6.65
C GLU A 100 -11.81 3.60 -5.42
N VAL A 101 -11.03 3.80 -4.37
CA VAL A 101 -11.26 3.18 -3.07
C VAL A 101 -12.61 3.64 -2.50
N GLY A 102 -12.88 4.95 -2.56
CA GLY A 102 -14.15 5.51 -2.11
C GLY A 102 -15.35 4.99 -2.91
N ARG A 103 -15.19 4.85 -4.23
CA ARG A 103 -16.25 4.30 -5.09
C ARG A 103 -16.60 2.85 -4.74
N SER A 104 -15.65 2.12 -4.16
CA SER A 104 -15.87 0.75 -3.72
C SER A 104 -16.51 0.68 -2.32
N GLY A 105 -16.84 1.82 -1.73
CA GLY A 105 -17.47 1.89 -0.41
C GLY A 105 -16.50 1.77 0.75
N LEU A 106 -15.21 1.91 0.49
CA LEU A 106 -14.17 1.81 1.52
C LEU A 106 -13.66 3.20 1.91
N ASP A 107 -12.96 3.25 3.02
CA ASP A 107 -12.32 4.46 3.53
C ASP A 107 -10.81 4.28 3.58
N ILE A 108 -10.10 5.40 3.63
CA ILE A 108 -8.65 5.42 3.74
C ILE A 108 -8.29 6.22 4.99
N LEU A 109 -7.58 5.59 5.92
CA LEU A 109 -7.16 6.23 7.16
C LEU A 109 -5.64 6.40 7.17
N PRO A 110 -5.13 7.64 7.36
CA PRO A 110 -3.70 7.82 7.60
C PRO A 110 -3.27 7.00 8.82
N ALA A 111 -2.12 6.37 8.73
CA ALA A 111 -1.64 5.46 9.77
C ALA A 111 -0.13 5.61 9.99
N GLU A 112 0.35 6.83 10.09
CA GLU A 112 1.76 7.09 10.41
C GLU A 112 2.04 6.83 11.89
N PRO A 113 3.27 6.37 12.24
CA PRO A 113 4.34 5.90 11.36
C PRO A 113 4.05 4.54 10.74
N PRO A 114 4.74 4.14 9.66
CA PRO A 114 5.77 4.87 8.93
C PRO A 114 5.22 6.06 8.15
N ALA A 115 6.13 6.98 7.75
CA ALA A 115 5.75 8.15 6.98
C ALA A 115 4.96 7.74 5.73
N ARG A 116 3.88 8.46 5.46
CA ARG A 116 3.02 8.26 4.29
C ARG A 116 2.14 7.01 4.33
N HIS A 117 2.23 6.23 5.40
CA HIS A 117 1.42 5.01 5.54
C HIS A 117 -0.05 5.35 5.75
N ALA A 118 -0.92 4.57 5.12
CA ALA A 118 -2.36 4.63 5.29
C ALA A 118 -2.94 3.22 5.18
N ASN A 119 -4.14 3.05 5.68
CA ASN A 119 -4.85 1.77 5.61
C ASN A 119 -6.18 1.97 4.89
N ILE A 120 -6.47 1.06 3.96
CA ILE A 120 -7.80 0.95 3.36
C ILE A 120 -8.65 0.13 4.32
N VAL A 121 -9.73 0.70 4.81
CA VAL A 121 -10.60 0.12 5.85
C VAL A 121 -12.06 0.17 5.43
N GLY A 122 -12.93 -0.40 6.27
CA GLY A 122 -14.36 -0.41 5.97
C GLY A 122 -14.81 -1.67 5.24
N TRP A 123 -13.97 -2.68 5.24
CA TRP A 123 -14.26 -3.96 4.59
C TRP A 123 -15.43 -4.67 5.27
N PRO A 124 -16.28 -5.40 4.49
CA PRO A 124 -17.33 -6.22 5.11
C PRO A 124 -16.71 -7.26 6.05
N GLU A 125 -17.22 -7.30 7.28
CA GLU A 125 -16.71 -8.26 8.27
C GLU A 125 -17.28 -9.65 8.00
N ASN A 126 -16.44 -10.67 8.19
CA ASN A 126 -16.82 -12.09 8.10
C ASN A 126 -17.53 -12.46 6.79
N ASP A 127 -17.20 -11.76 5.70
CA ASP A 127 -17.80 -12.01 4.39
C ASP A 127 -16.70 -12.02 3.33
N LYS A 128 -15.98 -13.12 3.27
CA LYS A 128 -14.87 -13.27 2.32
C LYS A 128 -15.29 -13.15 0.86
N PRO A 129 -16.42 -13.73 0.41
CA PRO A 129 -16.83 -13.55 -0.99
C PRO A 129 -17.04 -12.08 -1.35
N ARG A 130 -17.63 -11.29 -0.45
CA ARG A 130 -17.85 -9.86 -0.70
C ARG A 130 -16.54 -9.08 -0.67
N GLN A 131 -15.65 -9.40 0.27
CA GLN A 131 -14.31 -8.84 0.28
C GLN A 131 -13.60 -9.10 -1.03
N LYS A 132 -13.71 -10.32 -1.57
CA LYS A 132 -13.09 -10.68 -2.84
C LYS A 132 -13.64 -9.87 -4.01
N LEU A 133 -14.93 -9.64 -4.06
CA LEU A 133 -15.54 -8.81 -5.09
C LEU A 133 -15.00 -7.38 -5.06
N ILE A 134 -14.89 -6.80 -3.87
CA ILE A 134 -14.33 -5.46 -3.69
C ILE A 134 -12.86 -5.45 -4.11
N ALA A 135 -12.08 -6.44 -3.67
CA ALA A 135 -10.68 -6.54 -4.05
C ALA A 135 -10.49 -6.65 -5.57
N LEU A 136 -11.38 -7.39 -6.25
CA LEU A 136 -11.39 -7.45 -7.72
C LEU A 136 -11.65 -6.09 -8.35
N GLN A 137 -12.56 -5.31 -7.80
CA GLN A 137 -12.85 -3.96 -8.29
C GLN A 137 -11.64 -3.05 -8.15
N LEU A 138 -10.97 -3.09 -7.00
CA LEU A 138 -9.76 -2.31 -6.78
C LEU A 138 -8.65 -2.72 -7.74
N ALA A 139 -8.41 -4.02 -7.87
CA ALA A 139 -7.38 -4.55 -8.75
C ALA A 139 -7.61 -4.14 -10.21
N ALA A 140 -8.88 -4.11 -10.64
CA ALA A 140 -9.23 -3.77 -12.03
C ALA A 140 -8.88 -2.33 -12.39
N VAL A 141 -8.91 -1.41 -11.42
CA VAL A 141 -8.62 0.02 -11.66
C VAL A 141 -7.22 0.42 -11.21
N ALA A 142 -6.47 -0.47 -10.61
CA ALA A 142 -5.09 -0.22 -10.23
C ALA A 142 -4.16 -0.39 -11.43
N THR A 143 -3.07 0.37 -11.44
CA THR A 143 -2.02 0.25 -12.44
C THR A 143 -0.87 -0.55 -11.85
N LEU A 144 -0.49 -1.63 -12.52
CA LEU A 144 0.68 -2.40 -12.10
C LEU A 144 1.96 -1.75 -12.59
N VAL A 145 2.89 -1.54 -11.68
CA VAL A 145 4.24 -1.05 -12.00
C VAL A 145 5.24 -2.10 -11.51
N PRO A 146 5.81 -2.90 -12.43
CA PRO A 146 6.80 -3.89 -12.05
C PRO A 146 8.07 -3.22 -11.54
N LYS A 147 8.72 -3.86 -10.60
CA LYS A 147 10.05 -3.43 -10.16
C LYS A 147 11.10 -3.92 -11.17
N GLU A 148 11.97 -3.02 -11.56
CA GLU A 148 13.07 -3.34 -12.48
C GLU A 148 14.37 -3.54 -11.75
#